data_5f73a3b38a10a92e1efb70961845a076
#
_entry.id   5f73a3b38a10a92e1efb70961845a076
#
_cell.length_a   1.000
_cell.length_b   1.000
_cell.length_c   1.000
_cell.angle_alpha   90.00
_cell.angle_beta   90.00
_cell.angle_gamma   90.00
#
_symmetry.space_group_name_H-M   'P 1'
#
loop_
_entity.id
_entity.type
_entity.pdbx_description
1 polymer ?
#
loop_
_entity_poly.entity_id
_entity_poly.type
_entity_poly.pdbx_seq_one_letter_code
_entity_poly.pdbx_strand_id
1 'polypeptide(L)'
;MARFREIVAACAVSCLLMSPVWGATESPLGTVVSADKASVSGAGAAVGTTVFAGDNLSTADAGSVQLRAGGARFLLGQSSMATINDDGGAPGATLLRGSGTFSTGIAKAFTLNAATAVIRPKSDGPTIGQVTILSAKQLLVKSIRGSLTITVGDDSRTIAEGESYRVVLGPSEDPQDQPPPQGAGAKGGKPPISAGTSKFVWYATAAVAAATIIAIHKALESPDRP
;
A
#
# COMPACT_ATOMS: atom_id res chain seq x y z
N MET A 1 0.48 -11.82 -68.15
CA MET A 1 0.15 -12.46 -66.84
C MET A 1 1.21 -12.17 -65.74
N ALA A 2 2.47 -11.90 -66.09
CA ALA A 2 3.49 -11.63 -65.06
C ALA A 2 3.25 -10.29 -64.30
N ARG A 3 2.90 -9.23 -64.97
CA ARG A 3 2.68 -7.89 -64.35
C ARG A 3 1.49 -7.85 -63.37
N PHE A 4 0.50 -8.68 -63.53
CA PHE A 4 -0.64 -8.76 -62.63
C PHE A 4 -0.28 -9.38 -61.28
N ARG A 5 0.66 -10.33 -61.26
CA ARG A 5 1.17 -10.96 -60.03
C ARG A 5 2.02 -10.01 -59.21
N GLU A 6 2.77 -9.14 -59.86
CA GLU A 6 3.61 -8.13 -59.17
C GLU A 6 2.77 -7.04 -58.48
N ILE A 7 1.67 -6.61 -59.14
CA ILE A 7 0.76 -5.61 -58.56
C ILE A 7 0.00 -6.20 -57.37
N VAL A 8 -0.45 -7.42 -57.43
CA VAL A 8 -1.11 -8.10 -56.30
C VAL A 8 -0.16 -8.32 -55.13
N ALA A 9 1.11 -8.67 -55.39
CA ALA A 9 2.11 -8.81 -54.33
C ALA A 9 2.46 -7.47 -53.67
N ALA A 10 2.54 -6.35 -54.41
CA ALA A 10 2.80 -5.03 -53.87
C ALA A 10 1.63 -4.52 -53.01
N CYS A 11 0.37 -4.77 -53.39
CA CYS A 11 -0.80 -4.43 -52.57
C CYS A 11 -0.87 -5.23 -51.27
N ALA A 12 -0.51 -6.53 -51.29
CA ALA A 12 -0.52 -7.37 -50.10
C ALA A 12 0.53 -6.92 -49.05
N VAL A 13 1.72 -6.46 -49.49
CA VAL A 13 2.75 -5.94 -48.61
C VAL A 13 2.35 -4.59 -48.01
N SER A 14 1.64 -3.74 -48.75
CA SER A 14 1.19 -2.42 -48.26
C SER A 14 0.10 -2.54 -47.18
N CYS A 15 -0.76 -3.57 -47.21
CA CYS A 15 -1.78 -3.78 -46.19
C CYS A 15 -1.21 -4.29 -44.83
N LEU A 16 -0.03 -4.93 -44.82
CA LEU A 16 0.61 -5.44 -43.61
C LEU A 16 1.24 -4.33 -42.77
N LEU A 17 1.49 -3.14 -43.32
CA LEU A 17 2.11 -2.01 -42.65
C LEU A 17 1.10 -1.10 -41.92
N MET A 18 -0.21 -1.33 -42.07
CA MET A 18 -1.27 -0.60 -41.40
C MET A 18 -1.89 -1.42 -40.26
N SER A 19 -1.05 -2.05 -39.42
CA SER A 19 -1.57 -2.58 -38.16
C SER A 19 -1.89 -1.40 -37.25
N PRO A 20 -3.17 -1.18 -36.87
CA PRO A 20 -3.49 -0.15 -35.89
C PRO A 20 -2.79 -0.57 -34.58
N VAL A 21 -1.84 0.22 -34.16
CA VAL A 21 -1.29 0.13 -32.79
C VAL A 21 -2.43 0.58 -31.87
N TRP A 22 -3.20 -0.37 -31.39
CA TRP A 22 -4.13 -0.14 -30.29
C TRP A 22 -3.28 0.04 -29.04
N GLY A 23 -2.80 1.26 -28.83
CA GLY A 23 -2.24 1.64 -27.55
C GLY A 23 -3.36 1.54 -26.52
N ALA A 24 -3.28 0.56 -25.64
CA ALA A 24 -4.10 0.53 -24.45
C ALA A 24 -3.79 1.83 -23.69
N THR A 25 -4.73 2.76 -23.67
CA THR A 25 -4.66 3.99 -22.88
C THR A 25 -4.86 3.58 -21.41
N GLU A 26 -3.76 3.29 -20.72
CA GLU A 26 -3.80 3.07 -19.28
C GLU A 26 -4.28 4.37 -18.61
N SER A 27 -5.34 4.27 -17.82
CA SER A 27 -5.84 5.41 -17.08
C SER A 27 -4.86 5.74 -15.94
N PRO A 28 -4.48 7.03 -15.78
CA PRO A 28 -3.61 7.42 -14.69
C PRO A 28 -4.31 7.19 -13.33
N LEU A 29 -3.64 6.54 -12.41
CA LEU A 29 -4.15 6.28 -11.05
C LEU A 29 -3.79 7.40 -10.08
N GLY A 30 -2.74 8.16 -10.36
CA GLY A 30 -2.32 9.22 -9.48
C GLY A 30 -1.20 10.08 -10.00
N THR A 31 -0.77 11.01 -9.15
CA THR A 31 0.31 11.96 -9.45
C THR A 31 1.20 12.11 -8.22
N VAL A 32 2.51 12.14 -8.42
CA VAL A 32 3.50 12.40 -7.38
C VAL A 32 3.39 13.86 -6.94
N VAL A 33 3.14 14.10 -5.65
CA VAL A 33 3.03 15.44 -5.07
C VAL A 33 4.26 15.85 -4.27
N SER A 34 5.07 14.87 -3.86
CA SER A 34 6.36 15.09 -3.22
C SER A 34 7.25 13.89 -3.46
N ALA A 35 8.54 14.11 -3.70
CA ALA A 35 9.53 13.05 -3.87
C ALA A 35 10.88 13.53 -3.34
N ASP A 36 11.50 12.70 -2.52
CA ASP A 36 12.88 12.85 -2.07
C ASP A 36 13.56 11.49 -2.13
N LYS A 37 14.68 11.39 -2.86
CA LYS A 37 15.45 10.14 -3.04
C LYS A 37 14.54 8.95 -3.38
N ALA A 38 13.64 9.15 -4.33
CA ALA A 38 12.64 8.19 -4.74
C ALA A 38 12.65 7.95 -6.25
N SER A 39 12.08 6.82 -6.67
CA SER A 39 11.92 6.48 -8.07
C SER A 39 10.54 5.89 -8.36
N VAL A 40 10.07 6.10 -9.59
CA VAL A 40 8.86 5.49 -10.17
C VAL A 40 9.33 4.64 -11.34
N SER A 41 9.07 3.33 -11.29
CA SER A 41 9.45 2.36 -12.32
C SER A 41 10.92 2.46 -12.76
N GLY A 42 11.83 2.73 -11.77
CA GLY A 42 13.26 2.83 -11.97
C GLY A 42 13.76 4.21 -12.42
N ALA A 43 12.88 5.12 -12.82
CA ALA A 43 13.23 6.51 -13.12
C ALA A 43 13.12 7.38 -11.86
N GLY A 44 13.97 8.41 -11.74
CA GLY A 44 13.87 9.35 -10.61
C GLY A 44 12.49 10.01 -10.54
N ALA A 45 11.86 9.93 -9.37
CA ALA A 45 10.55 10.52 -9.15
C ALA A 45 10.66 12.05 -9.06
N ALA A 46 9.78 12.76 -9.75
CA ALA A 46 9.64 14.22 -9.67
C ALA A 46 8.19 14.58 -9.34
N VAL A 47 7.99 15.75 -8.73
CA VAL A 47 6.65 16.30 -8.53
C VAL A 47 5.96 16.47 -9.89
N GLY A 48 4.72 16.03 -9.99
CA GLY A 48 3.96 16.03 -11.24
C GLY A 48 4.08 14.74 -12.06
N THR A 49 4.96 13.80 -11.68
CA THR A 49 5.04 12.49 -12.36
C THR A 49 3.71 11.77 -12.24
N THR A 50 3.13 11.39 -13.38
CA THR A 50 1.93 10.57 -13.45
C THR A 50 2.27 9.12 -13.14
N VAL A 51 1.41 8.44 -12.39
CA VAL A 51 1.58 7.04 -11.98
C VAL A 51 0.41 6.21 -12.50
N PHE A 52 0.74 5.06 -13.07
CA PHE A 52 -0.19 4.11 -13.67
C PHE A 52 -0.28 2.81 -12.86
N ALA A 53 -1.23 1.96 -13.21
CA ALA A 53 -1.29 0.60 -12.65
C ALA A 53 -0.03 -0.19 -13.03
N GLY A 54 0.52 -0.93 -12.07
CA GLY A 54 1.77 -1.68 -12.26
C GLY A 54 3.04 -0.90 -11.98
N ASP A 55 2.99 0.43 -11.82
CA ASP A 55 4.17 1.21 -11.49
C ASP A 55 4.73 0.85 -10.12
N ASN A 56 6.05 0.71 -10.07
CA ASN A 56 6.80 0.44 -8.84
C ASN A 56 7.35 1.74 -8.26
N LEU A 57 6.93 2.07 -7.06
CA LEU A 57 7.52 3.14 -6.26
C LEU A 57 8.62 2.58 -5.38
N SER A 58 9.78 3.22 -5.34
CA SER A 58 10.83 2.87 -4.39
C SER A 58 11.47 4.11 -3.79
N THR A 59 11.91 3.99 -2.55
CA THR A 59 12.59 5.04 -1.80
C THR A 59 13.93 4.53 -1.28
N ALA A 60 14.95 5.38 -1.32
CA ALA A 60 16.25 5.11 -0.71
C ALA A 60 16.20 5.32 0.80
N ASP A 61 17.36 5.14 1.45
CA ASP A 61 17.53 5.50 2.85
C ASP A 61 17.26 7.00 3.05
N ALA A 62 16.44 7.31 4.05
CA ALA A 62 15.94 8.66 4.31
C ALA A 62 15.18 9.29 3.12
N GLY A 63 14.70 8.48 2.17
CA GLY A 63 13.86 8.91 1.07
C GLY A 63 12.37 8.85 1.41
N SER A 64 11.55 9.53 0.61
CA SER A 64 10.09 9.44 0.69
C SER A 64 9.45 9.82 -0.63
N VAL A 65 8.28 9.26 -0.91
CA VAL A 65 7.45 9.69 -2.04
C VAL A 65 6.00 9.76 -1.60
N GLN A 66 5.35 10.86 -1.95
CA GLN A 66 3.93 11.03 -1.72
C GLN A 66 3.19 11.06 -3.05
N LEU A 67 2.17 10.24 -3.13
CA LEU A 67 1.27 10.11 -4.27
C LEU A 67 -0.11 10.65 -3.89
N ARG A 68 -0.75 11.40 -4.78
CA ARG A 68 -2.17 11.71 -4.75
C ARG A 68 -2.86 10.78 -5.73
N ALA A 69 -3.78 9.95 -5.24
CA ALA A 69 -4.47 8.95 -6.03
C ALA A 69 -5.98 9.05 -5.77
N GLY A 70 -6.71 9.64 -6.71
CA GLY A 70 -8.13 9.92 -6.54
C GLY A 70 -8.42 10.73 -5.27
N GLY A 71 -9.30 10.22 -4.41
CA GLY A 71 -9.65 10.81 -3.12
C GLY A 71 -8.70 10.48 -1.97
N ALA A 72 -7.55 9.86 -2.25
CA ALA A 72 -6.59 9.42 -1.25
C ALA A 72 -5.20 10.03 -1.48
N ARG A 73 -4.40 10.03 -0.43
CA ARG A 73 -2.95 10.28 -0.48
C ARG A 73 -2.24 9.05 0.06
N PHE A 74 -1.17 8.66 -0.59
CA PHE A 74 -0.31 7.57 -0.18
C PHE A 74 1.12 8.07 -0.01
N LEU A 75 1.71 7.83 1.15
CA LEU A 75 3.08 8.17 1.49
C LEU A 75 3.87 6.88 1.67
N LEU A 76 4.89 6.70 0.89
CA LEU A 76 5.87 5.63 1.03
C LEU A 76 7.07 6.17 1.83
N GLY A 77 7.39 5.51 2.94
CA GLY A 77 8.49 5.91 3.84
C GLY A 77 9.86 5.51 3.30
N GLN A 78 10.89 5.75 4.11
CA GLN A 78 12.28 5.43 3.77
C GLN A 78 12.48 3.91 3.55
N SER A 79 13.43 3.56 2.70
CA SER A 79 13.85 2.17 2.40
C SER A 79 12.67 1.25 2.05
N SER A 80 11.67 1.80 1.39
CA SER A 80 10.40 1.14 1.11
C SER A 80 10.20 0.89 -0.38
N MET A 81 9.33 -0.08 -0.69
CA MET A 81 8.93 -0.39 -2.06
C MET A 81 7.46 -0.77 -2.10
N ALA A 82 6.74 -0.24 -3.06
CA ALA A 82 5.33 -0.55 -3.29
C ALA A 82 5.01 -0.56 -4.79
N THR A 83 4.04 -1.38 -5.18
CA THR A 83 3.46 -1.37 -6.53
C THR A 83 2.09 -0.71 -6.46
N ILE A 84 1.79 0.17 -7.39
CA ILE A 84 0.49 0.82 -7.50
C ILE A 84 -0.43 -0.07 -8.34
N ASN A 85 -1.65 -0.27 -7.86
CA ASN A 85 -2.63 -1.13 -8.52
C ASN A 85 -3.94 -0.40 -8.72
N ASP A 86 -4.71 -0.86 -9.70
CA ASP A 86 -6.13 -0.59 -9.82
C ASP A 86 -6.91 -1.72 -9.14
N ASP A 87 -7.67 -1.39 -8.10
CA ASP A 87 -8.53 -2.35 -7.38
C ASP A 87 -10.01 -2.09 -7.77
N GLY A 88 -10.35 -2.46 -9.01
CA GLY A 88 -11.71 -2.32 -9.54
C GLY A 88 -12.16 -0.88 -9.75
N GLY A 89 -11.27 -0.03 -10.27
CA GLY A 89 -11.52 1.39 -10.54
C GLY A 89 -11.16 2.32 -9.38
N ALA A 90 -10.67 1.78 -8.26
CA ALA A 90 -10.11 2.54 -7.15
C ALA A 90 -8.59 2.34 -7.08
N PRO A 91 -7.81 3.40 -6.86
CA PRO A 91 -6.37 3.25 -6.68
C PRO A 91 -6.05 2.48 -5.42
N GLY A 92 -5.04 1.64 -5.50
CA GLY A 92 -4.50 0.89 -4.39
C GLY A 92 -2.98 0.81 -4.45
N ALA A 93 -2.37 0.25 -3.42
CA ALA A 93 -0.96 -0.07 -3.41
C ALA A 93 -0.71 -1.43 -2.77
N THR A 94 0.27 -2.15 -3.28
CA THR A 94 0.81 -3.34 -2.64
C THR A 94 2.18 -3.00 -2.07
N LEU A 95 2.28 -2.95 -0.74
CA LEU A 95 3.53 -2.72 -0.04
C LEU A 95 4.36 -4.01 -0.09
N LEU A 96 5.57 -3.93 -0.65
CA LEU A 96 6.48 -5.06 -0.78
C LEU A 96 7.52 -5.09 0.35
N ARG A 97 7.95 -3.92 0.84
CA ARG A 97 8.86 -3.75 1.98
C ARG A 97 8.77 -2.35 2.56
N GLY A 98 9.21 -2.20 3.81
CA GLY A 98 9.27 -0.92 4.49
C GLY A 98 7.93 -0.48 5.04
N SER A 99 7.59 0.81 4.89
CA SER A 99 6.38 1.40 5.47
C SER A 99 5.60 2.24 4.46
N GLY A 100 4.28 2.08 4.47
CA GLY A 100 3.34 2.88 3.71
C GLY A 100 2.27 3.47 4.61
N THR A 101 1.91 4.72 4.36
CA THR A 101 0.84 5.44 5.07
C THR A 101 -0.15 5.95 4.06
N PHE A 102 -1.42 5.73 4.27
CA PHE A 102 -2.48 6.30 3.45
C PHE A 102 -3.40 7.20 4.25
N SER A 103 -3.97 8.18 3.59
CA SER A 103 -4.98 9.09 4.13
C SER A 103 -6.12 9.23 3.14
N THR A 104 -7.34 9.10 3.61
CA THR A 104 -8.55 9.24 2.78
C THR A 104 -9.74 9.69 3.62
N GLY A 105 -10.73 10.30 2.97
CA GLY A 105 -12.03 10.61 3.57
C GLY A 105 -13.14 9.63 3.15
N ILE A 106 -12.86 8.69 2.25
CA ILE A 106 -13.84 7.77 1.66
C ILE A 106 -13.30 6.34 1.80
N ALA A 107 -14.11 5.44 2.36
CA ALA A 107 -13.70 4.07 2.68
C ALA A 107 -13.25 3.25 1.45
N LYS A 108 -13.86 3.50 0.29
CA LYS A 108 -13.54 2.79 -0.95
C LYS A 108 -12.50 3.49 -1.82
N ALA A 109 -11.96 4.64 -1.38
CA ALA A 109 -11.06 5.43 -2.22
C ALA A 109 -9.64 4.87 -2.31
N PHE A 110 -9.26 3.96 -1.42
CA PHE A 110 -7.91 3.38 -1.40
C PHE A 110 -7.85 2.05 -0.67
N THR A 111 -7.08 1.13 -1.24
CA THR A 111 -6.77 -0.18 -0.64
C THR A 111 -5.26 -0.30 -0.49
N LEU A 112 -4.79 -0.70 0.70
CA LEU A 112 -3.39 -1.03 0.92
C LEU A 112 -3.25 -2.53 1.16
N ASN A 113 -2.53 -3.19 0.27
CA ASN A 113 -2.19 -4.60 0.39
C ASN A 113 -0.77 -4.75 0.95
N ALA A 114 -0.56 -5.72 1.84
CA ALA A 114 0.77 -6.06 2.34
C ALA A 114 0.84 -7.56 2.60
N ALA A 115 1.71 -8.26 1.92
CA ALA A 115 1.73 -9.72 1.85
C ALA A 115 0.33 -10.28 1.51
N THR A 116 -0.31 -11.03 2.43
CA THR A 116 -1.66 -11.57 2.25
C THR A 116 -2.75 -10.74 2.95
N ALA A 117 -2.37 -9.63 3.58
CA ALA A 117 -3.30 -8.75 4.28
C ALA A 117 -3.82 -7.64 3.38
N VAL A 118 -5.12 -7.38 3.47
CA VAL A 118 -5.82 -6.28 2.81
C VAL A 118 -6.27 -5.30 3.88
N ILE A 119 -5.83 -4.05 3.79
CA ILE A 119 -6.13 -3.00 4.77
C ILE A 119 -6.96 -1.92 4.09
N ARG A 120 -8.12 -1.61 4.69
CA ARG A 120 -9.05 -0.59 4.20
C ARG A 120 -9.59 0.25 5.34
N PRO A 121 -10.03 1.50 5.09
CA PRO A 121 -10.88 2.22 6.04
C PRO A 121 -12.15 1.42 6.33
N LYS A 122 -12.62 1.44 7.58
CA LYS A 122 -13.85 0.74 7.98
C LYS A 122 -15.12 1.42 7.49
N SER A 123 -15.10 2.75 7.46
CA SER A 123 -16.24 3.61 7.10
C SER A 123 -15.75 4.89 6.46
N ASP A 124 -16.67 5.62 5.83
CA ASP A 124 -16.38 6.98 5.36
C ASP A 124 -16.05 7.90 6.53
N GLY A 125 -15.15 8.81 6.27
CA GLY A 125 -14.62 9.76 7.25
C GLY A 125 -13.10 9.87 7.19
N PRO A 126 -12.53 10.91 7.82
CA PRO A 126 -11.08 11.11 7.82
C PRO A 126 -10.36 9.92 8.45
N THR A 127 -9.64 9.17 7.64
CA THR A 127 -8.93 7.96 8.04
C THR A 127 -7.46 8.05 7.63
N ILE A 128 -6.56 7.72 8.56
CA ILE A 128 -5.11 7.63 8.33
C ILE A 128 -4.65 6.28 8.88
N GLY A 129 -4.14 5.45 7.98
CA GLY A 129 -3.60 4.14 8.30
C GLY A 129 -2.14 4.02 7.90
N GLN A 130 -1.34 3.38 8.74
CA GLN A 130 0.06 3.05 8.48
C GLN A 130 0.28 1.56 8.55
N VAL A 131 1.02 1.03 7.58
CA VAL A 131 1.43 -0.37 7.53
C VAL A 131 2.94 -0.42 7.43
N THR A 132 3.56 -1.27 8.24
CA THR A 132 5.01 -1.51 8.20
C THR A 132 5.24 -3.01 8.11
N ILE A 133 6.02 -3.44 7.13
CA ILE A 133 6.49 -4.81 7.02
C ILE A 133 7.70 -4.97 7.93
N LEU A 134 7.55 -5.76 8.99
CA LEU A 134 8.61 -6.05 9.94
C LEU A 134 9.49 -7.22 9.47
N SER A 135 8.85 -8.21 8.84
CA SER A 135 9.51 -9.38 8.23
C SER A 135 8.59 -10.00 7.17
N ALA A 136 9.07 -11.03 6.47
CA ALA A 136 8.25 -11.77 5.50
C ALA A 136 6.93 -12.34 6.09
N LYS A 137 6.88 -12.53 7.41
CA LYS A 137 5.73 -13.11 8.12
C LYS A 137 5.10 -12.16 9.15
N GLN A 138 5.56 -10.92 9.25
CA GLN A 138 5.09 -10.00 10.28
C GLN A 138 4.81 -8.61 9.73
N LEU A 139 3.61 -8.12 10.00
CA LEU A 139 3.15 -6.77 9.69
C LEU A 139 2.81 -6.04 10.99
N LEU A 140 3.07 -4.74 11.01
CA LEU A 140 2.52 -3.82 11.99
C LEU A 140 1.53 -2.92 11.27
N VAL A 141 0.28 -2.94 11.69
CA VAL A 141 -0.78 -2.07 11.16
C VAL A 141 -1.23 -1.14 12.27
N LYS A 142 -1.19 0.16 12.02
CA LYS A 142 -1.57 1.20 12.97
C LYS A 142 -2.68 2.05 12.38
N SER A 143 -3.75 2.25 13.15
CA SER A 143 -4.73 3.28 12.86
C SER A 143 -4.34 4.56 13.60
N ILE A 144 -4.02 5.61 12.84
CA ILE A 144 -3.64 6.91 13.39
C ILE A 144 -4.90 7.75 13.59
N ARG A 145 -5.83 7.68 12.64
CA ARG A 145 -7.12 8.37 12.69
C ARG A 145 -8.19 7.51 12.02
N GLY A 146 -9.39 7.51 12.56
CA GLY A 146 -10.47 6.66 12.12
C GLY A 146 -10.24 5.20 12.44
N SER A 147 -11.11 4.31 11.99
CA SER A 147 -10.97 2.87 12.18
C SER A 147 -10.61 2.18 10.89
N LEU A 148 -9.75 1.16 10.97
CA LEU A 148 -9.32 0.33 9.84
C LEU A 148 -9.94 -1.06 9.94
N THR A 149 -10.17 -1.67 8.80
CA THR A 149 -10.43 -3.10 8.68
C THR A 149 -9.20 -3.73 8.04
N ILE A 150 -8.69 -4.78 8.65
CA ILE A 150 -7.67 -5.64 8.09
C ILE A 150 -8.27 -7.02 7.84
N THR A 151 -8.07 -7.55 6.66
CA THR A 151 -8.53 -8.87 6.24
C THR A 151 -7.33 -9.71 5.84
N VAL A 152 -7.23 -10.93 6.38
CA VAL A 152 -6.19 -11.90 6.04
C VAL A 152 -6.88 -13.24 5.77
N GLY A 153 -6.92 -13.67 4.51
CA GLY A 153 -7.75 -14.79 4.10
C GLY A 153 -9.23 -14.54 4.44
N ASP A 154 -9.83 -15.43 5.23
CA ASP A 154 -11.24 -15.34 5.65
C ASP A 154 -11.40 -14.55 6.97
N ASP A 155 -10.32 -14.22 7.66
CA ASP A 155 -10.35 -13.49 8.92
C ASP A 155 -10.34 -11.98 8.69
N SER A 156 -11.28 -11.27 9.35
CA SER A 156 -11.37 -9.82 9.31
C SER A 156 -11.39 -9.24 10.72
N ARG A 157 -10.59 -8.20 10.94
CA ARG A 157 -10.49 -7.48 12.22
C ARG A 157 -10.62 -5.99 12.03
N THR A 158 -11.26 -5.35 13.02
CA THR A 158 -11.28 -3.89 13.11
C THR A 158 -10.19 -3.41 14.05
N ILE A 159 -9.44 -2.41 13.60
CA ILE A 159 -8.45 -1.68 14.38
C ILE A 159 -9.06 -0.32 14.68
N ALA A 160 -9.28 -0.01 15.96
CA ALA A 160 -9.82 1.27 16.36
C ALA A 160 -8.79 2.39 16.24
N GLU A 161 -9.26 3.63 16.22
CA GLU A 161 -8.38 4.80 16.21
C GLU A 161 -7.38 4.78 17.36
N GLY A 162 -6.12 5.07 17.05
CA GLY A 162 -5.01 5.07 18.02
C GLY A 162 -4.44 3.66 18.32
N GLU A 163 -5.08 2.59 17.86
CA GLU A 163 -4.63 1.22 18.09
C GLU A 163 -3.61 0.76 17.04
N SER A 164 -2.80 -0.22 17.43
CA SER A 164 -1.86 -0.91 16.56
C SER A 164 -1.96 -2.41 16.77
N TYR A 165 -1.89 -3.15 15.65
CA TYR A 165 -1.87 -4.60 15.67
C TYR A 165 -0.63 -5.12 14.96
N ARG A 166 0.07 -6.06 15.61
CA ARG A 166 1.06 -6.90 14.95
C ARG A 166 0.35 -8.14 14.43
N VAL A 167 0.45 -8.35 13.13
CA VAL A 167 -0.12 -9.51 12.43
C VAL A 167 1.01 -10.47 12.10
N VAL A 168 0.90 -11.71 12.54
CA VAL A 168 1.82 -12.78 12.17
C VAL A 168 1.13 -13.62 11.10
N LEU A 169 1.75 -13.66 9.92
CA LEU A 169 1.29 -14.42 8.75
C LEU A 169 1.98 -15.78 8.76
N GLY A 170 1.26 -16.83 9.10
CA GLY A 170 1.80 -18.19 9.09
C GLY A 170 0.99 -19.13 10.00
N PRO A 171 1.18 -20.44 9.87
CA PRO A 171 0.58 -21.37 10.82
C PRO A 171 1.02 -20.97 12.22
N SER A 172 0.08 -20.90 13.16
CA SER A 172 0.36 -20.72 14.57
C SER A 172 1.27 -21.88 14.99
N GLU A 173 2.57 -21.63 15.17
CA GLU A 173 3.36 -22.47 16.01
C GLU A 173 2.78 -22.27 17.42
N ASP A 174 2.34 -23.36 18.03
CA ASP A 174 1.75 -23.36 19.37
C ASP A 174 2.63 -22.55 20.33
N PRO A 175 2.06 -21.66 21.16
CA PRO A 175 2.84 -20.83 22.07
C PRO A 175 3.50 -21.60 23.22
N GLN A 176 3.62 -22.93 23.13
CA GLN A 176 4.06 -23.79 24.24
C GLN A 176 5.55 -23.82 24.51
N ASP A 177 6.40 -23.19 23.68
CA ASP A 177 7.87 -23.27 23.87
C ASP A 177 8.58 -21.93 24.12
N GLN A 178 7.88 -20.90 24.50
CA GLN A 178 8.55 -19.68 24.96
C GLN A 178 8.55 -19.65 26.50
N PRO A 179 9.70 -19.90 27.16
CA PRO A 179 9.78 -19.73 28.60
C PRO A 179 9.39 -18.28 28.96
N PRO A 180 8.65 -18.08 30.07
CA PRO A 180 8.20 -16.76 30.45
C PRO A 180 9.40 -15.83 30.63
N PRO A 181 9.38 -14.60 30.09
CA PRO A 181 10.45 -13.64 30.31
C PRO A 181 10.55 -13.35 31.80
N GLN A 182 11.65 -13.78 32.42
CA GLN A 182 11.99 -13.39 33.78
C GLN A 182 12.40 -11.92 33.79
N GLY A 183 11.61 -11.09 34.47
CA GLY A 183 12.08 -9.83 34.96
C GLY A 183 11.50 -8.56 34.29
N ALA A 184 10.90 -7.83 35.18
CA ALA A 184 10.51 -6.40 35.16
C ALA A 184 9.04 -6.14 34.92
N GLY A 185 8.36 -5.77 35.98
CA GLY A 185 6.95 -5.39 36.02
C GLY A 185 6.62 -4.23 35.09
N ALA A 186 5.84 -4.56 34.08
CA ALA A 186 5.04 -3.59 33.37
C ALA A 186 3.57 -3.95 33.58
N LYS A 187 2.90 -3.17 34.39
CA LYS A 187 1.46 -3.22 34.57
C LYS A 187 0.78 -2.86 33.24
N GLY A 188 -0.12 -3.69 32.75
CA GLY A 188 -1.18 -3.30 31.85
C GLY A 188 -1.09 -3.75 30.39
N GLY A 189 -0.55 -4.93 30.07
CA GLY A 189 -0.80 -5.58 28.77
C GLY A 189 -2.12 -6.34 28.83
N LYS A 190 -3.10 -6.01 27.98
CA LYS A 190 -4.26 -6.88 27.74
C LYS A 190 -3.73 -8.24 27.25
N PRO A 191 -4.26 -9.37 27.78
CA PRO A 191 -3.87 -10.69 27.34
C PRO A 191 -4.18 -10.87 25.83
N PRO A 192 -3.43 -11.72 25.11
CA PRO A 192 -3.72 -12.03 23.73
C PRO A 192 -5.14 -12.59 23.63
N ILE A 193 -5.95 -11.99 22.77
CA ILE A 193 -7.30 -12.48 22.50
C ILE A 193 -7.14 -13.69 21.59
N SER A 194 -7.10 -14.88 22.17
CA SER A 194 -7.26 -16.11 21.43
C SER A 194 -8.73 -16.28 21.09
N ALA A 195 -9.11 -15.92 19.88
CA ALA A 195 -10.44 -16.24 19.34
C ALA A 195 -10.26 -17.31 18.27
N GLY A 196 -10.63 -18.52 18.61
CA GLY A 196 -10.94 -19.71 17.80
C GLY A 196 -10.25 -19.85 16.44
N THR A 197 -9.68 -21.00 16.13
CA THR A 197 -9.19 -21.53 14.82
C THR A 197 -8.72 -20.52 13.74
N SER A 198 -8.30 -19.32 14.10
CA SER A 198 -7.66 -18.37 13.20
C SER A 198 -6.25 -18.87 12.86
N LYS A 199 -5.94 -18.96 11.57
CA LYS A 199 -4.60 -19.31 11.08
C LYS A 199 -3.56 -18.23 11.36
N PHE A 200 -3.94 -17.15 12.06
CA PHE A 200 -3.12 -15.96 12.27
C PHE A 200 -3.15 -15.55 13.73
N VAL A 201 -2.02 -15.12 14.24
CA VAL A 201 -1.90 -14.59 15.61
C VAL A 201 -1.91 -13.07 15.56
N TRP A 202 -2.84 -12.47 16.29
CA TRP A 202 -3.03 -11.04 16.39
C TRP A 202 -2.53 -10.54 17.75
N TYR A 203 -1.61 -9.60 17.73
CA TYR A 203 -1.11 -8.95 18.95
C TYR A 203 -1.51 -7.48 18.94
N ALA A 204 -2.29 -7.05 19.93
CA ALA A 204 -2.54 -5.63 20.16
C ALA A 204 -1.29 -5.02 20.82
N THR A 205 -0.67 -4.05 20.17
CA THR A 205 0.45 -3.31 20.73
C THR A 205 0.03 -1.87 21.00
N ALA A 206 0.08 -1.44 22.25
CA ALA A 206 -0.07 -0.04 22.58
C ALA A 206 1.16 0.71 22.05
N ALA A 207 1.03 1.43 20.95
CA ALA A 207 2.14 2.18 20.39
C ALA A 207 2.22 3.58 20.99
N VAL A 208 3.19 3.81 21.82
CA VAL A 208 3.62 5.14 22.24
C VAL A 208 4.64 5.63 21.21
N ALA A 209 4.23 6.46 20.28
CA ALA A 209 5.15 7.24 19.46
C ALA A 209 4.49 8.56 19.01
N ALA A 210 4.40 9.52 19.89
CA ALA A 210 3.89 10.86 19.59
C ALA A 210 4.74 11.60 18.53
N ALA A 211 6.02 11.29 18.39
CA ALA A 211 6.93 11.99 17.49
C ALA A 211 6.69 11.71 15.99
N THR A 212 6.30 10.48 15.64
CA THR A 212 6.00 10.12 14.24
C THR A 212 4.67 10.67 13.75
N ILE A 213 3.72 10.92 14.65
CA ILE A 213 2.39 11.44 14.31
C ILE A 213 2.49 12.86 13.75
N ILE A 214 3.35 13.70 14.33
CA ILE A 214 3.50 15.11 13.92
C ILE A 214 4.13 15.21 12.52
N ALA A 215 5.10 14.37 12.20
CA ALA A 215 5.73 14.37 10.89
C ALA A 215 4.78 13.87 9.78
N ILE A 216 3.99 12.85 10.06
CA ILE A 216 3.00 12.30 9.13
C ILE A 216 1.85 13.27 8.93
N HIS A 217 1.35 13.89 10.01
CA HIS A 217 0.29 14.88 9.94
C HIS A 217 0.72 16.08 9.07
N LYS A 218 1.94 16.57 9.30
CA LYS A 218 2.49 17.68 8.54
C LYS A 218 2.76 17.36 7.07
N ALA A 219 3.13 16.11 6.75
CA ALA A 219 3.33 15.65 5.38
C ALA A 219 2.00 15.41 4.62
N LEU A 220 0.94 15.05 5.33
CA LEU A 220 -0.38 14.77 4.74
C LEU A 220 -1.30 15.99 4.72
N GLU A 221 -1.05 16.98 5.57
CA GLU A 221 -1.71 18.29 5.56
C GLU A 221 -0.88 19.28 4.72
N SER A 222 -0.73 19.05 3.43
CA SER A 222 -0.10 20.04 2.55
C SER A 222 -0.98 21.30 2.46
N PRO A 223 -0.42 22.50 2.51
CA PRO A 223 -1.16 23.76 2.48
C PRO A 223 -1.61 24.10 1.05
N ASP A 224 -2.58 23.40 0.53
CA ASP A 224 -3.38 23.90 -0.57
C ASP A 224 -4.65 24.52 0.02
N ARG A 225 -4.48 25.69 0.61
CA ARG A 225 -5.55 26.67 0.74
C ARG A 225 -5.18 27.86 -0.13
N PRO A 226 -6.10 28.28 -1.03
CA PRO A 226 -5.97 29.53 -1.77
C PRO A 226 -5.96 30.73 -0.81
#